data_aca00deb4a57699590e27fa1fbce9f5f
#
_entry.id   aca00deb4a57699590e27fa1fbce9f5f
#
_cell.length_a   1.000
_cell.length_b   1.000
_cell.length_c   1.000
_cell.angle_alpha   90.00
_cell.angle_beta   90.00
_cell.angle_gamma   90.00
#
_symmetry.space_group_name_H-M   'P 1'
#
loop_
_entity.id
_entity.type
_entity.pdbx_description
1 polymer ?
#
loop_
_entity_poly.entity_id
_entity_poly.type
_entity_poly.pdbx_seq_one_letter_code
_entity_poly.pdbx_strand_id
1 'polypeptide(L)'
;MPNAQYVLNDTVEGLYHAHHNWLTGWLRRRLGCPHSAADLAQDTFVKVLLARDTPQIVEPRAFLTTIAKRVLCNHYRRQDLERAYYQTLLEMPECVAPSEEERAIILETLVELDQLLDGLPMAVKRAFLLSQVDGLSHGEIAEQLGVSIATVKRHLNKAALRCYFSL
;
A
#
# COMPACT_ATOMS: atom_id res chain seq x y z
N MET A 1 38.01 0.29 5.15
CA MET A 1 36.70 -0.38 5.32
C MET A 1 35.81 0.06 4.19
N PRO A 2 35.40 -0.81 3.25
CA PRO A 2 34.42 -0.42 2.25
C PRO A 2 33.09 -0.10 2.96
N ASN A 3 32.50 1.04 2.59
CA ASN A 3 31.27 1.56 3.17
C ASN A 3 30.15 0.55 2.88
N ALA A 4 29.35 0.17 3.88
CA ALA A 4 28.25 -0.79 3.76
C ALA A 4 27.30 -0.46 2.59
N GLN A 5 27.19 0.82 2.24
CA GLN A 5 26.42 1.33 1.11
C GLN A 5 26.95 0.84 -0.25
N TYR A 6 28.29 0.76 -0.43
CA TYR A 6 28.88 0.28 -1.68
C TYR A 6 28.67 -1.22 -1.88
N VAL A 7 28.80 -2.00 -0.81
CA VAL A 7 28.57 -3.45 -0.85
C VAL A 7 27.09 -3.77 -1.15
N LEU A 8 26.17 -2.95 -0.65
CA LEU A 8 24.73 -3.08 -0.90
C LEU A 8 24.39 -2.80 -2.38
N ASN A 9 24.96 -1.72 -2.95
CA ASN A 9 24.73 -1.37 -4.35
C ASN A 9 25.24 -2.45 -5.30
N ASP A 10 26.44 -2.99 -5.08
CA ASP A 10 26.99 -4.08 -5.89
C ASP A 10 26.11 -5.35 -5.83
N THR A 11 25.54 -5.65 -4.67
CA THR A 11 24.63 -6.80 -4.50
C THR A 11 23.31 -6.58 -5.23
N VAL A 12 22.72 -5.37 -5.16
CA VAL A 12 21.45 -5.06 -5.82
C VAL A 12 21.62 -4.95 -7.33
N GLU A 13 22.72 -4.38 -7.81
CA GLU A 13 23.06 -4.34 -9.22
C GLU A 13 23.22 -5.74 -9.80
N GLY A 14 23.94 -6.62 -9.10
CA GLY A 14 24.07 -8.03 -9.47
C GLY A 14 22.72 -8.76 -9.51
N LEU A 15 21.85 -8.52 -8.51
CA LEU A 15 20.48 -9.06 -8.49
C LEU A 15 19.66 -8.54 -9.67
N TYR A 16 19.77 -7.26 -9.99
CA TYR A 16 19.06 -6.64 -11.10
C TYR A 16 19.45 -7.29 -12.42
N HIS A 17 20.75 -7.33 -12.74
CA HIS A 17 21.23 -7.92 -13.98
C HIS A 17 20.87 -9.40 -14.11
N ALA A 18 20.97 -10.17 -13.04
CA ALA A 18 20.70 -11.61 -13.07
C ALA A 18 19.21 -11.95 -13.10
N HIS A 19 18.32 -11.12 -12.55
CA HIS A 19 16.94 -11.51 -12.26
C HIS A 19 15.87 -10.57 -12.81
N HIS A 20 16.20 -9.39 -13.35
CA HIS A 20 15.24 -8.41 -13.87
C HIS A 20 14.31 -9.02 -14.94
N ASN A 21 14.87 -9.66 -15.95
CA ASN A 21 14.08 -10.25 -17.04
C ASN A 21 13.15 -11.36 -16.54
N TRP A 22 13.63 -12.19 -15.62
CA TRP A 22 12.82 -13.22 -15.00
C TRP A 22 11.67 -12.63 -14.17
N LEU A 23 11.95 -11.60 -13.34
CA LEU A 23 10.96 -10.95 -12.49
C LEU A 23 9.88 -10.25 -13.32
N THR A 24 10.30 -9.52 -14.35
CA THR A 24 9.38 -8.87 -15.30
C THR A 24 8.46 -9.89 -15.99
N GLY A 25 9.01 -11.02 -16.43
CA GLY A 25 8.23 -12.12 -17.01
C GLY A 25 7.26 -12.75 -16.01
N TRP A 26 7.66 -12.88 -14.74
CA TRP A 26 6.83 -13.39 -13.65
C TRP A 26 5.66 -12.45 -13.34
N LEU A 27 5.90 -11.14 -13.30
CA LEU A 27 4.88 -10.09 -13.11
C LEU A 27 3.95 -9.98 -14.31
N ARG A 28 4.48 -10.03 -15.54
CA ARG A 28 3.68 -9.99 -16.78
C ARG A 28 2.62 -11.07 -16.84
N ARG A 29 2.95 -12.30 -16.42
CA ARG A 29 1.98 -13.41 -16.38
C ARG A 29 0.81 -13.17 -15.42
N ARG A 30 0.97 -12.28 -14.44
CA ARG A 30 -0.05 -11.94 -13.44
C ARG A 30 -0.85 -10.69 -13.78
N LEU A 31 -0.19 -9.71 -14.39
CA LEU A 31 -0.79 -8.41 -14.71
C LEU A 31 -1.43 -8.38 -16.10
N GLY A 32 -0.96 -9.22 -17.02
CA GLY A 32 -1.39 -9.18 -18.41
C GLY A 32 -0.88 -7.96 -19.21
N CYS A 33 -0.33 -6.93 -18.53
CA CYS A 33 0.19 -5.71 -19.14
C CYS A 33 1.71 -5.65 -19.04
N PRO A 34 2.45 -5.53 -20.15
CA PRO A 34 3.91 -5.47 -20.13
C PRO A 34 4.47 -4.19 -19.48
N HIS A 35 3.81 -3.05 -19.65
CA HIS A 35 4.23 -1.78 -19.07
C HIS A 35 4.13 -1.82 -17.54
N SER A 36 2.98 -2.19 -17.00
CA SER A 36 2.79 -2.34 -15.55
C SER A 36 3.75 -3.38 -14.96
N ALA A 37 4.06 -4.45 -15.70
CA ALA A 37 5.01 -5.46 -15.23
C ALA A 37 6.44 -4.92 -15.13
N ALA A 38 6.87 -4.07 -16.07
CA ALA A 38 8.17 -3.41 -16.03
C ALA A 38 8.26 -2.42 -14.86
N ASP A 39 7.23 -1.60 -14.66
CA ASP A 39 7.15 -0.63 -13.57
C ASP A 39 7.19 -1.32 -12.20
N LEU A 40 6.40 -2.37 -11.99
CA LEU A 40 6.40 -3.11 -10.73
C LEU A 40 7.70 -3.91 -10.50
N ALA A 41 8.39 -4.31 -11.56
CA ALA A 41 9.72 -4.90 -11.44
C ALA A 41 10.73 -3.85 -10.93
N GLN A 42 10.71 -2.63 -11.48
CA GLN A 42 11.54 -1.52 -11.00
C GLN A 42 11.23 -1.18 -9.54
N ASP A 43 9.95 -1.03 -9.18
CA ASP A 43 9.50 -0.77 -7.81
C ASP A 43 9.99 -1.85 -6.83
N THR A 44 10.01 -3.10 -7.28
CA THR A 44 10.54 -4.20 -6.47
C THR A 44 12.02 -4.00 -6.17
N PHE A 45 12.85 -3.66 -7.16
CA PHE A 45 14.26 -3.41 -6.97
C PHE A 45 14.54 -2.13 -6.16
N VAL A 46 13.75 -1.09 -6.35
CA VAL A 46 13.83 0.12 -5.51
C VAL A 46 13.57 -0.24 -4.03
N LYS A 47 12.57 -1.08 -3.74
CA LYS A 47 12.32 -1.55 -2.37
C LYS A 47 13.46 -2.39 -1.80
N VAL A 48 14.14 -3.18 -2.62
CA VAL A 48 15.35 -3.90 -2.21
C VAL A 48 16.48 -2.93 -1.86
N LEU A 49 16.69 -1.88 -2.67
CA LEU A 49 17.67 -0.82 -2.40
C LEU A 49 17.41 -0.06 -1.10
N LEU A 50 16.14 0.22 -0.82
CA LEU A 50 15.72 0.97 0.38
C LEU A 50 15.71 0.12 1.65
N ALA A 51 15.78 -1.20 1.53
CA ALA A 51 15.88 -2.09 2.68
C ALA A 51 17.27 -1.92 3.35
N ARG A 52 17.29 -1.34 4.57
CA ARG A 52 18.54 -1.05 5.31
C ARG A 52 19.31 -2.30 5.73
N ASP A 53 18.60 -3.41 5.92
CA ASP A 53 19.17 -4.71 6.30
C ASP A 53 18.89 -5.71 5.17
N THR A 54 19.82 -5.84 4.23
CA THR A 54 19.82 -6.93 3.27
C THR A 54 20.57 -8.11 3.89
N PRO A 55 19.86 -9.13 4.37
CA PRO A 55 20.51 -10.36 4.82
C PRO A 55 21.26 -10.99 3.64
N GLN A 56 22.25 -11.81 3.91
CA GLN A 56 22.91 -12.59 2.87
C GLN A 56 21.84 -13.39 2.11
N ILE A 57 21.59 -12.97 0.86
CA ILE A 57 20.49 -13.50 0.06
C ILE A 57 20.89 -14.87 -0.47
N VAL A 58 20.45 -15.92 0.21
CA VAL A 58 20.75 -17.31 -0.18
C VAL A 58 19.92 -17.72 -1.40
N GLU A 59 18.66 -17.30 -1.47
CA GLU A 59 17.74 -17.62 -2.58
C GLU A 59 17.16 -16.34 -3.21
N PRO A 60 17.84 -15.75 -4.21
CA PRO A 60 17.45 -14.47 -4.79
C PRO A 60 16.03 -14.44 -5.36
N ARG A 61 15.60 -15.51 -6.03
CA ARG A 61 14.25 -15.58 -6.63
C ARG A 61 13.15 -15.63 -5.58
N ALA A 62 13.33 -16.38 -4.50
CA ALA A 62 12.37 -16.45 -3.40
C ALA A 62 12.27 -15.09 -2.69
N PHE A 63 13.40 -14.44 -2.44
CA PHE A 63 13.49 -13.12 -1.85
C PHE A 63 12.76 -12.07 -2.71
N LEU A 64 13.11 -11.96 -3.99
CA LEU A 64 12.47 -11.03 -4.93
C LEU A 64 10.97 -11.31 -5.09
N THR A 65 10.56 -12.59 -5.12
CA THR A 65 9.14 -12.95 -5.19
C THR A 65 8.37 -12.46 -3.97
N THR A 66 8.96 -12.52 -2.78
CA THR A 66 8.32 -12.06 -1.54
C THR A 66 8.05 -10.56 -1.58
N ILE A 67 9.03 -9.77 -2.04
CA ILE A 67 8.89 -8.31 -2.18
C ILE A 67 7.90 -7.99 -3.31
N ALA A 68 8.05 -8.64 -4.47
CA ALA A 68 7.19 -8.43 -5.63
C ALA A 68 5.71 -8.75 -5.35
N LYS A 69 5.41 -9.77 -4.53
CA LYS A 69 4.03 -10.05 -4.09
C LYS A 69 3.42 -8.90 -3.30
N ARG A 70 4.20 -8.22 -2.45
CA ARG A 70 3.73 -7.03 -1.71
C ARG A 70 3.49 -5.86 -2.66
N VAL A 71 4.41 -5.61 -3.60
CA VAL A 71 4.28 -4.57 -4.63
C VAL A 71 3.03 -4.83 -5.48
N LEU A 72 2.82 -6.07 -5.91
CA LEU A 72 1.66 -6.49 -6.69
C LEU A 72 0.34 -6.33 -5.91
N CYS A 73 0.32 -6.71 -4.64
CA CYS A 73 -0.84 -6.53 -3.77
C CYS A 73 -1.21 -5.05 -3.63
N ASN A 74 -0.22 -4.18 -3.38
CA ASN A 74 -0.45 -2.74 -3.29
C ASN A 74 -0.95 -2.14 -4.62
N HIS A 75 -0.44 -2.64 -5.76
CA HIS A 75 -0.92 -2.23 -7.09
C HIS A 75 -2.40 -2.56 -7.29
N TYR A 76 -2.83 -3.78 -6.97
CA TYR A 76 -4.25 -4.15 -7.07
C TYR A 76 -5.14 -3.36 -6.12
N ARG A 77 -4.69 -3.15 -4.86
CA ARG A 77 -5.43 -2.32 -3.90
C ARG A 77 -5.63 -0.90 -4.41
N ARG A 78 -4.59 -0.31 -5.01
CA ARG A 78 -4.69 1.02 -5.63
C ARG A 78 -5.71 1.01 -6.78
N GLN A 79 -5.66 0.03 -7.66
CA GLN A 79 -6.64 -0.09 -8.76
C GLN A 79 -8.08 -0.26 -8.25
N ASP A 80 -8.29 -1.05 -7.20
CA ASP A 80 -9.61 -1.24 -6.61
C ASP A 80 -10.12 0.06 -5.98
N LEU A 81 -9.25 0.81 -5.31
CA LEU A 81 -9.57 2.12 -4.74
C LEU A 81 -9.93 3.15 -5.83
N GLU A 82 -9.12 3.21 -6.89
CA GLU A 82 -9.38 4.05 -8.06
C GLU A 82 -10.75 3.72 -8.68
N ARG A 83 -11.02 2.44 -8.87
CA ARG A 83 -12.30 1.97 -9.43
C ARG A 83 -13.49 2.37 -8.54
N ALA A 84 -13.40 2.14 -7.23
CA ALA A 84 -14.45 2.52 -6.28
C ALA A 84 -14.69 4.03 -6.28
N TYR A 85 -13.63 4.83 -6.31
CA TYR A 85 -13.70 6.28 -6.38
C TYR A 85 -14.40 6.75 -7.67
N TYR A 86 -14.02 6.24 -8.84
CA TYR A 86 -14.68 6.59 -10.11
C TYR A 86 -16.14 6.15 -10.15
N GLN A 87 -16.49 5.01 -9.57
CA GLN A 87 -17.90 4.60 -9.45
C GLN A 87 -18.70 5.60 -8.61
N THR A 88 -18.16 6.08 -7.50
CA THR A 88 -18.81 7.11 -6.67
C THR A 88 -19.00 8.41 -7.45
N LEU A 89 -18.02 8.82 -8.26
CA LEU A 89 -18.14 10.03 -9.08
C LEU A 89 -19.27 9.94 -10.12
N LEU A 90 -19.53 8.74 -10.70
CA LEU A 90 -20.62 8.54 -11.65
C LEU A 90 -22.00 8.69 -11.03
N GLU A 91 -22.11 8.49 -9.72
CA GLU A 91 -23.36 8.66 -8.96
C GLU A 91 -23.59 10.11 -8.49
N MET A 92 -22.57 10.97 -8.58
CA MET A 92 -22.64 12.38 -8.18
C MET A 92 -23.29 13.23 -9.26
N PRO A 93 -24.11 14.24 -8.90
CA PRO A 93 -24.59 15.25 -9.83
C PRO A 93 -23.40 16.04 -10.44
N GLU A 94 -23.44 16.36 -11.72
CA GLU A 94 -22.37 17.09 -12.42
C GLU A 94 -21.96 18.41 -11.74
N CYS A 95 -22.94 19.11 -11.14
CA CYS A 95 -22.68 20.39 -10.46
C CYS A 95 -21.87 20.26 -9.15
N VAL A 96 -21.68 19.05 -8.63
CA VAL A 96 -20.93 18.76 -7.40
C VAL A 96 -19.66 17.96 -7.69
N ALA A 97 -19.50 17.48 -8.91
CA ALA A 97 -18.33 16.67 -9.29
C ALA A 97 -17.05 17.53 -9.22
N PRO A 98 -16.01 17.03 -8.51
CA PRO A 98 -14.74 17.73 -8.41
C PRO A 98 -14.06 17.86 -9.79
N SER A 99 -13.24 18.88 -9.96
CA SER A 99 -12.38 19.06 -11.14
C SER A 99 -11.38 17.91 -11.29
N GLU A 100 -10.77 17.76 -12.45
CA GLU A 100 -9.75 16.72 -12.69
C GLU A 100 -8.56 16.85 -11.74
N GLU A 101 -8.15 18.06 -11.42
CA GLU A 101 -7.06 18.34 -10.48
C GLU A 101 -7.45 17.92 -9.05
N GLU A 102 -8.65 18.29 -8.61
CA GLU A 102 -9.17 17.88 -7.30
C GLU A 102 -9.33 16.36 -7.21
N ARG A 103 -9.76 15.69 -8.29
CA ARG A 103 -9.85 14.22 -8.36
C ARG A 103 -8.50 13.56 -8.14
N ALA A 104 -7.45 14.10 -8.79
CA ALA A 104 -6.11 13.58 -8.63
C ALA A 104 -5.61 13.69 -7.18
N ILE A 105 -5.83 14.85 -6.54
CA ILE A 105 -5.46 15.11 -5.14
C ILE A 105 -6.22 14.17 -4.20
N ILE A 106 -7.54 14.04 -4.39
CA ILE A 106 -8.38 13.16 -3.56
C ILE A 106 -7.88 11.70 -3.66
N LEU A 107 -7.63 11.24 -4.88
CA LEU A 107 -7.19 9.86 -5.11
C LEU A 107 -5.82 9.59 -4.47
N GLU A 108 -4.87 10.51 -4.60
CA GLU A 108 -3.56 10.42 -3.95
C GLU A 108 -3.70 10.35 -2.43
N THR A 109 -4.52 11.24 -1.84
CA THR A 109 -4.82 11.23 -0.40
C THR A 109 -5.42 9.91 0.06
N LEU A 110 -6.37 9.33 -0.71
CA LEU A 110 -6.97 8.04 -0.39
C LEU A 110 -5.94 6.89 -0.43
N VAL A 111 -5.04 6.91 -1.40
CA VAL A 111 -3.97 5.92 -1.51
C VAL A 111 -3.00 6.03 -0.33
N GLU A 112 -2.62 7.25 0.05
CA GLU A 112 -1.76 7.49 1.22
C GLU A 112 -2.41 7.02 2.52
N LEU A 113 -3.70 7.33 2.71
CA LEU A 113 -4.46 6.86 3.87
C LEU A 113 -4.55 5.33 3.92
N ASP A 114 -4.81 4.68 2.79
CA ASP A 114 -4.84 3.21 2.74
C ASP A 114 -3.48 2.60 3.10
N GLN A 115 -2.38 3.18 2.62
CA GLN A 115 -1.02 2.76 2.96
C GLN A 115 -0.71 2.98 4.44
N LEU A 116 -1.11 4.12 5.01
CA LEU A 116 -0.91 4.45 6.42
C LEU A 116 -1.60 3.42 7.33
N LEU A 117 -2.80 3.00 6.95
CA LEU A 117 -3.59 2.02 7.69
C LEU A 117 -3.20 0.57 7.36
N ASP A 118 -2.20 0.34 6.49
CA ASP A 118 -1.80 -1.02 6.10
C ASP A 118 -1.28 -1.83 7.30
N GLY A 119 -1.58 -3.14 7.29
CA GLY A 119 -1.25 -4.04 8.39
C GLY A 119 -2.19 -3.96 9.60
N LEU A 120 -3.14 -3.01 9.65
CA LEU A 120 -4.17 -2.99 10.68
C LEU A 120 -5.30 -3.97 10.36
N PRO A 121 -5.87 -4.66 11.38
CA PRO A 121 -7.06 -5.48 11.20
C PRO A 121 -8.24 -4.66 10.63
N MET A 122 -9.09 -5.27 9.81
CA MET A 122 -10.22 -4.60 9.17
C MET A 122 -11.15 -3.90 10.16
N ALA A 123 -11.43 -4.52 11.32
CA ALA A 123 -12.26 -3.91 12.36
C ALA A 123 -11.65 -2.61 12.92
N VAL A 124 -10.32 -2.53 13.01
CA VAL A 124 -9.59 -1.31 13.45
C VAL A 124 -9.68 -0.22 12.38
N LYS A 125 -9.48 -0.58 11.10
CA LYS A 125 -9.61 0.35 9.97
C LYS A 125 -11.03 0.93 9.91
N ARG A 126 -12.05 0.06 9.97
CA ARG A 126 -13.46 0.49 9.95
C ARG A 126 -13.80 1.42 11.10
N ALA A 127 -13.41 1.08 12.33
CA ALA A 127 -13.64 1.94 13.48
C ALA A 127 -12.99 3.33 13.30
N PHE A 128 -11.78 3.36 12.75
CA PHE A 128 -11.05 4.61 12.48
C PHE A 128 -11.76 5.45 11.42
N LEU A 129 -12.14 4.87 10.30
CA LEU A 129 -12.84 5.59 9.22
C LEU A 129 -14.20 6.13 9.68
N LEU A 130 -15.01 5.33 10.39
CA LEU A 130 -16.30 5.76 10.96
C LEU A 130 -16.13 6.94 11.93
N SER A 131 -15.02 6.99 12.67
CA SER A 131 -14.72 8.09 13.58
C SER A 131 -14.23 9.35 12.87
N GLN A 132 -13.30 9.21 11.90
CA GLN A 132 -12.61 10.35 11.30
C GLN A 132 -13.33 10.92 10.06
N VAL A 133 -13.97 10.07 9.28
CA VAL A 133 -14.66 10.47 8.04
C VAL A 133 -16.13 10.72 8.30
N ASP A 134 -16.80 9.77 8.97
CA ASP A 134 -18.25 9.87 9.22
C ASP A 134 -18.57 10.65 10.52
N GLY A 135 -17.57 10.93 11.34
CA GLY A 135 -17.72 11.70 12.59
C GLY A 135 -18.57 11.01 13.67
N LEU A 136 -18.73 9.68 13.59
CA LEU A 136 -19.55 8.93 14.52
C LEU A 136 -18.95 8.89 15.92
N SER A 137 -19.83 8.95 16.93
CA SER A 137 -19.45 8.77 18.33
C SER A 137 -19.03 7.32 18.62
N HIS A 138 -18.30 7.10 19.70
CA HIS A 138 -17.88 5.76 20.12
C HIS A 138 -19.06 4.80 20.35
N GLY A 139 -20.23 5.33 20.77
CA GLY A 139 -21.45 4.56 20.97
C GLY A 139 -22.02 4.06 19.64
N GLU A 140 -22.16 4.96 18.66
CA GLU A 140 -22.66 4.64 17.33
C GLU A 140 -21.74 3.66 16.60
N ILE A 141 -20.41 3.85 16.71
CA ILE A 141 -19.42 2.92 16.15
C ILE A 141 -19.56 1.53 16.81
N ALA A 142 -19.74 1.48 18.13
CA ALA A 142 -19.90 0.23 18.88
C ALA A 142 -21.16 -0.54 18.41
N GLU A 143 -22.26 0.15 18.21
CA GLU A 143 -23.52 -0.40 17.70
C GLU A 143 -23.34 -0.92 16.25
N GLN A 144 -22.77 -0.09 15.37
CA GLN A 144 -22.59 -0.45 13.96
C GLN A 144 -21.62 -1.62 13.74
N LEU A 145 -20.59 -1.75 14.57
CA LEU A 145 -19.60 -2.82 14.50
C LEU A 145 -19.95 -4.05 15.34
N GLY A 146 -21.01 -3.98 16.17
CA GLY A 146 -21.41 -5.06 17.08
C GLY A 146 -20.38 -5.35 18.18
N VAL A 147 -19.71 -4.32 18.70
CA VAL A 147 -18.64 -4.44 19.71
C VAL A 147 -18.88 -3.50 20.89
N SER A 148 -18.15 -3.68 21.99
CA SER A 148 -18.25 -2.76 23.14
C SER A 148 -17.54 -1.42 22.86
N ILE A 149 -17.99 -0.34 23.53
CA ILE A 149 -17.32 0.98 23.49
C ILE A 149 -15.85 0.88 23.91
N ALA A 150 -15.52 0.03 24.88
CA ALA A 150 -14.13 -0.23 25.28
C ALA A 150 -13.30 -0.81 24.12
N THR A 151 -13.90 -1.68 23.32
CA THR A 151 -13.26 -2.26 22.13
C THR A 151 -13.05 -1.18 21.06
N VAL A 152 -14.03 -0.29 20.83
CA VAL A 152 -13.89 0.84 19.91
C VAL A 152 -12.73 1.74 20.32
N LYS A 153 -12.66 2.15 21.60
CA LYS A 153 -11.53 2.96 22.11
C LYS A 153 -10.18 2.29 21.88
N ARG A 154 -10.08 0.97 22.09
CA ARG A 154 -8.86 0.21 21.83
C ARG A 154 -8.52 0.18 20.34
N HIS A 155 -9.51 0.04 19.46
CA HIS A 155 -9.32 0.10 18.00
C HIS A 155 -8.81 1.47 17.55
N LEU A 156 -9.43 2.55 18.02
CA LEU A 156 -9.03 3.92 17.69
C LEU A 156 -7.62 4.23 18.20
N ASN A 157 -7.27 3.83 19.43
CA ASN A 157 -5.92 3.99 19.94
C ASN A 157 -4.88 3.23 19.10
N LYS A 158 -5.20 2.00 18.66
CA LYS A 158 -4.31 1.22 17.81
C LYS A 158 -4.09 1.87 16.44
N ALA A 159 -5.15 2.44 15.85
CA ALA A 159 -5.04 3.17 14.59
C ALA A 159 -4.24 4.47 14.77
N ALA A 160 -4.52 5.26 15.82
CA ALA A 160 -3.80 6.48 16.12
C ALA A 160 -2.31 6.26 16.32
N LEU A 161 -1.91 5.24 17.08
CA LEU A 161 -0.50 4.87 17.25
C LEU A 161 0.16 4.55 15.91
N ARG A 162 -0.53 3.84 15.00
CA ARG A 162 -0.01 3.56 13.68
C ARG A 162 0.24 4.83 12.87
N CYS A 163 -0.71 5.77 12.90
CA CYS A 163 -0.57 7.07 12.22
C CYS A 163 0.59 7.90 12.77
N TYR A 164 0.77 7.94 14.10
CA TYR A 164 1.84 8.70 14.73
C TYR A 164 3.24 8.16 14.47
N PHE A 165 3.42 6.84 14.36
CA PHE A 165 4.73 6.21 14.19
C PHE A 165 5.07 5.89 12.73
N SER A 166 4.19 6.25 11.78
CA SER A 166 4.42 6.06 10.34
C SER A 166 4.85 7.37 9.65
N LEU A 167 4.86 8.47 10.38
CA LEU A 167 5.43 9.77 9.98
C LEU A 167 6.88 9.83 10.43
#